data_5fa3056d25b28598b520f0e339707fc0
#
_entry.id   5fa3056d25b28598b520f0e339707fc0
#
_cell.length_a   1.000
_cell.length_b   1.000
_cell.length_c   1.000
_cell.angle_alpha   90.00
_cell.angle_beta   90.00
_cell.angle_gamma   90.00
#
_symmetry.space_group_name_H-M   'P 1'
#
loop_
_entity.id
_entity.type
_entity.pdbx_description
1 polymer ?
#
loop_
_entity_poly.entity_id
_entity_poly.type
_entity_poly.pdbx_seq_one_letter_code
_entity_poly.pdbx_strand_id
1 'polypeptide(L)'
;MNKDVYIPAGSKWVRYDKNGHMIKGEDYRYGAWYYFDQTTGAMTKGMKHVSSNGGKWVYYDWATGKMAHGEQYVNYDAQHTGWYLFDQHTGAMFHGDTYVRSNGGKWVRYDFSTGKMVKGLDRHDNSWYYFDKTTGAMQKGRVWVPEWNNWHWFDSTTGRG
;
A
#
# COMPACT_ATOMS: atom_id res chain seq x y z
N MET A 1 -4.05 25.41 -21.05
CA MET A 1 -4.85 24.25 -21.49
C MET A 1 -5.53 23.55 -20.36
N ASN A 2 -4.89 23.31 -19.25
CA ASN A 2 -5.47 22.73 -18.03
C ASN A 2 -6.15 21.40 -18.28
N LYS A 3 -5.45 20.45 -18.92
CA LYS A 3 -6.02 19.14 -19.25
C LYS A 3 -4.96 18.05 -19.35
N ASP A 4 -5.40 16.80 -19.27
CA ASP A 4 -4.58 15.62 -19.46
C ASP A 4 -4.61 15.22 -20.93
N VAL A 5 -3.45 14.83 -21.45
CA VAL A 5 -3.28 14.47 -22.85
C VAL A 5 -2.46 13.20 -22.95
N TYR A 6 -2.86 12.27 -23.82
CA TYR A 6 -2.06 11.08 -24.09
C TYR A 6 -1.11 11.38 -25.25
N ILE A 7 0.17 11.08 -25.04
CA ILE A 7 1.21 11.27 -26.08
C ILE A 7 1.67 9.90 -26.55
N PRO A 8 1.27 9.49 -27.79
CA PRO A 8 1.63 8.17 -28.31
C PRO A 8 3.13 7.94 -28.43
N ALA A 9 3.90 8.97 -28.76
CA ALA A 9 5.34 8.88 -28.96
C ALA A 9 6.10 8.55 -27.69
N GLY A 10 5.57 8.39 -26.59
CA GLY A 10 6.20 7.93 -25.36
C GLY A 10 5.28 7.03 -24.59
N SER A 11 4.12 6.71 -25.17
CA SER A 11 3.08 5.90 -24.52
C SER A 11 2.79 6.44 -23.13
N LYS A 12 2.56 7.74 -23.02
CA LYS A 12 2.43 8.39 -21.70
C LYS A 12 1.28 9.38 -21.64
N TRP A 13 0.71 9.52 -20.46
CA TRP A 13 -0.20 10.58 -20.13
C TRP A 13 0.59 11.72 -19.51
N VAL A 14 0.29 12.94 -19.93
CA VAL A 14 0.88 14.16 -19.36
C VAL A 14 -0.24 15.13 -19.02
N ARG A 15 0.09 16.16 -18.25
CA ARG A 15 -0.87 17.17 -17.84
C ARG A 15 -0.32 18.55 -18.14
N TYR A 16 -1.17 19.39 -18.70
CA TYR A 16 -0.83 20.80 -18.95
C TYR A 16 -1.65 21.68 -18.02
N ASP A 17 -1.02 22.72 -17.49
CA ASP A 17 -1.70 23.69 -16.65
C ASP A 17 -2.50 24.68 -17.53
N LYS A 18 -3.13 25.66 -16.88
CA LYS A 18 -3.97 26.65 -17.59
C LYS A 18 -3.16 27.52 -18.56
N ASN A 19 -1.85 27.62 -18.35
CA ASN A 19 -0.96 28.39 -19.19
C ASN A 19 -0.29 27.56 -20.29
N GLY A 20 -0.66 26.29 -20.41
CA GLY A 20 -0.08 25.39 -21.40
C GLY A 20 1.26 24.79 -21.02
N HIS A 21 1.70 24.95 -19.76
CA HIS A 21 2.94 24.36 -19.30
C HIS A 21 2.72 22.93 -18.85
N MET A 22 3.67 22.05 -19.17
CA MET A 22 3.62 20.65 -18.75
C MET A 22 3.91 20.57 -17.25
N ILE A 23 3.01 19.90 -16.51
CA ILE A 23 3.17 19.72 -15.09
C ILE A 23 4.15 18.59 -14.82
N LYS A 24 5.00 18.79 -13.80
CA LYS A 24 5.97 17.80 -13.33
C LYS A 24 5.92 17.75 -11.82
N GLY A 25 6.21 16.58 -11.25
CA GLY A 25 6.14 16.37 -9.82
C GLY A 25 4.72 16.15 -9.32
N GLU A 26 4.52 16.45 -8.04
CA GLU A 26 3.23 16.25 -7.39
C GLU A 26 2.23 17.31 -7.84
N ASP A 27 1.00 16.87 -8.14
CA ASP A 27 -0.07 17.77 -8.56
C ASP A 27 -1.41 17.29 -8.02
N TYR A 28 -2.20 18.21 -7.48
CA TYR A 28 -3.55 17.90 -6.96
C TYR A 28 -4.60 18.38 -7.94
N ARG A 29 -5.43 17.43 -8.42
CA ARG A 29 -6.52 17.72 -9.36
C ARG A 29 -7.55 16.60 -9.30
N TYR A 30 -8.78 16.93 -9.60
CA TYR A 30 -9.90 15.97 -9.60
C TYR A 30 -10.06 15.26 -8.25
N GLY A 31 -9.78 15.99 -7.16
CA GLY A 31 -9.95 15.45 -5.82
C GLY A 31 -8.86 14.48 -5.39
N ALA A 32 -7.73 14.42 -6.09
CA ALA A 32 -6.67 13.47 -5.78
C ALA A 32 -5.28 14.02 -6.11
N TRP A 33 -4.28 13.42 -5.49
CA TRP A 33 -2.88 13.69 -5.81
C TRP A 33 -2.43 12.75 -6.93
N TYR A 34 -1.61 13.31 -7.84
CA TYR A 34 -0.96 12.62 -8.94
C TYR A 34 0.53 12.95 -8.92
N TYR A 35 1.32 12.18 -9.63
CA TYR A 35 2.73 12.47 -9.80
C TYR A 35 3.10 12.37 -11.27
N PHE A 36 3.83 13.38 -11.75
CA PHE A 36 4.32 13.42 -13.12
C PHE A 36 5.82 13.44 -13.10
N ASP A 37 6.44 12.58 -13.91
CA ASP A 37 7.90 12.43 -13.94
C ASP A 37 8.58 13.77 -14.10
N GLN A 38 9.61 14.03 -13.31
CA GLN A 38 10.30 15.32 -13.28
C GLN A 38 10.99 15.64 -14.61
N THR A 39 11.35 14.61 -15.36
CA THR A 39 12.05 14.79 -16.64
C THR A 39 11.07 14.76 -17.80
N THR A 40 10.22 13.73 -17.88
CA THR A 40 9.39 13.48 -19.06
C THR A 40 7.97 14.03 -18.92
N GLY A 41 7.51 14.32 -17.70
CA GLY A 41 6.12 14.68 -17.44
C GLY A 41 5.16 13.52 -17.49
N ALA A 42 5.65 12.28 -17.63
CA ALA A 42 4.79 11.10 -17.70
C ALA A 42 4.07 10.87 -16.38
N MET A 43 2.76 10.61 -16.45
CA MET A 43 1.97 10.28 -15.26
C MET A 43 2.49 8.98 -14.65
N THR A 44 2.82 9.02 -13.36
CA THR A 44 3.33 7.86 -12.62
C THR A 44 2.19 6.98 -12.16
N LYS A 45 2.38 5.67 -12.26
CA LYS A 45 1.45 4.67 -11.75
C LYS A 45 2.24 3.60 -11.01
N GLY A 46 1.64 3.01 -9.97
CA GLY A 46 2.32 2.02 -9.15
C GLY A 46 2.97 2.63 -7.91
N MET A 47 3.80 1.84 -7.26
CA MET A 47 4.52 2.28 -6.06
C MET A 47 5.61 3.27 -6.40
N LYS A 48 5.71 4.32 -5.58
CA LYS A 48 6.75 5.34 -5.76
C LYS A 48 7.13 5.95 -4.43
N HIS A 49 8.42 6.24 -4.25
CA HIS A 49 8.90 7.02 -3.13
C HIS A 49 8.91 8.49 -3.51
N VAL A 50 8.23 9.31 -2.72
CA VAL A 50 8.22 10.76 -2.90
C VAL A 50 8.84 11.42 -1.68
N SER A 51 9.44 12.59 -1.88
CA SER A 51 10.19 13.27 -0.81
C SER A 51 9.33 14.13 0.09
N SER A 52 8.08 14.38 -0.27
CA SER A 52 7.17 15.19 0.55
C SER A 52 6.88 14.52 1.90
N ASN A 53 6.51 15.33 2.89
CA ASN A 53 6.22 14.87 4.26
C ASN A 53 7.37 14.08 4.89
N GLY A 54 8.62 14.45 4.57
CA GLY A 54 9.80 13.79 5.11
C GLY A 54 10.22 12.51 4.41
N GLY A 55 9.60 12.23 3.26
CA GLY A 55 9.85 11.01 2.50
C GLY A 55 8.86 9.91 2.84
N LYS A 56 8.27 9.33 1.83
CA LYS A 56 7.26 8.29 2.02
C LYS A 56 7.09 7.46 0.76
N TRP A 57 6.70 6.19 0.94
CA TRP A 57 6.22 5.38 -0.17
C TRP A 57 4.73 5.59 -0.31
N VAL A 58 4.26 5.75 -1.56
CA VAL A 58 2.86 5.93 -1.90
C VAL A 58 2.51 5.02 -3.09
N TYR A 59 1.23 4.86 -3.34
CA TYR A 59 0.75 4.11 -4.50
C TYR A 59 -0.14 5.00 -5.34
N TYR A 60 0.19 5.07 -6.62
CA TYR A 60 -0.65 5.73 -7.62
C TYR A 60 -1.40 4.65 -8.39
N ASP A 61 -2.72 4.73 -8.36
CA ASP A 61 -3.58 3.70 -8.94
C ASP A 61 -3.16 3.38 -10.37
N TRP A 62 -3.03 2.09 -10.67
CA TRP A 62 -2.52 1.65 -11.97
C TRP A 62 -3.41 2.05 -13.13
N ALA A 63 -4.73 2.19 -12.91
CA ALA A 63 -5.66 2.60 -13.94
C ALA A 63 -5.80 4.13 -14.05
N THR A 64 -5.93 4.81 -12.89
CA THR A 64 -6.28 6.23 -12.87
C THR A 64 -5.12 7.17 -12.60
N GLY A 65 -4.05 6.69 -11.96
CA GLY A 65 -2.94 7.52 -11.49
C GLY A 65 -3.21 8.22 -10.16
N LYS A 66 -4.38 8.05 -9.57
CA LYS A 66 -4.73 8.71 -8.31
C LYS A 66 -3.99 8.08 -7.14
N MET A 67 -3.48 8.92 -6.22
CA MET A 67 -2.85 8.44 -5.01
C MET A 67 -3.85 7.71 -4.13
N ALA A 68 -3.47 6.52 -3.64
CA ALA A 68 -4.31 5.71 -2.78
C ALA A 68 -4.26 6.18 -1.33
N HIS A 69 -5.38 6.01 -0.63
CA HIS A 69 -5.51 6.26 0.80
C HIS A 69 -6.34 5.13 1.40
N GLY A 70 -6.02 4.74 2.64
CA GLY A 70 -6.72 3.66 3.31
C GLY A 70 -6.27 2.29 2.84
N GLU A 71 -7.13 1.29 3.02
CA GLU A 71 -6.85 -0.08 2.60
C GLU A 71 -6.93 -0.18 1.08
N GLN A 72 -5.90 -0.78 0.47
CA GLN A 72 -5.80 -0.85 -0.98
C GLN A 72 -5.24 -2.20 -1.41
N TYR A 73 -5.95 -2.88 -2.32
CA TYR A 73 -5.42 -4.07 -2.97
C TYR A 73 -4.62 -3.65 -4.20
N VAL A 74 -3.38 -4.11 -4.28
CA VAL A 74 -2.45 -3.78 -5.34
C VAL A 74 -2.11 -5.05 -6.09
N ASN A 75 -2.13 -5.01 -7.43
CA ASN A 75 -1.84 -6.20 -8.22
C ASN A 75 -1.24 -5.90 -9.60
N TYR A 76 -0.47 -4.82 -9.71
CA TYR A 76 0.11 -4.47 -11.01
C TYR A 76 1.34 -5.32 -11.38
N ASP A 77 1.94 -6.00 -10.42
CA ASP A 77 2.98 -7.00 -10.67
C ASP A 77 3.00 -8.02 -9.53
N ALA A 78 3.74 -9.13 -9.72
CA ALA A 78 3.77 -10.22 -8.75
C ALA A 78 4.41 -9.79 -7.43
N GLN A 79 5.42 -8.93 -7.49
CA GLN A 79 6.14 -8.48 -6.30
C GLN A 79 5.26 -7.62 -5.40
N HIS A 80 4.37 -6.83 -5.98
CA HIS A 80 3.54 -5.88 -5.25
C HIS A 80 2.09 -6.35 -5.09
N THR A 81 1.79 -7.60 -5.43
CA THR A 81 0.42 -8.10 -5.27
C THR A 81 0.10 -8.36 -3.81
N GLY A 82 -0.95 -7.73 -3.30
CA GLY A 82 -1.40 -7.90 -1.92
C GLY A 82 -2.13 -6.68 -1.41
N TRP A 83 -2.51 -6.74 -0.13
CA TRP A 83 -3.15 -5.62 0.55
C TRP A 83 -2.11 -4.74 1.22
N TYR A 84 -2.35 -3.44 1.16
CA TYR A 84 -1.52 -2.40 1.76
C TYR A 84 -2.42 -1.41 2.49
N LEU A 85 -1.84 -0.64 3.39
CA LEU A 85 -2.55 0.46 4.05
C LEU A 85 -1.78 1.76 3.81
N PHE A 86 -2.50 2.77 3.34
CA PHE A 86 -1.93 4.09 3.10
C PHE A 86 -2.62 5.12 3.98
N ASP A 87 -1.85 6.04 4.53
CA ASP A 87 -2.37 7.07 5.42
C ASP A 87 -3.51 7.86 4.76
N GLN A 88 -4.58 8.10 5.50
CA GLN A 88 -5.76 8.77 4.97
C GLN A 88 -5.49 10.19 4.52
N HIS A 89 -4.48 10.84 5.09
CA HIS A 89 -4.17 12.23 4.76
C HIS A 89 -2.97 12.35 3.83
N THR A 90 -1.87 11.67 4.15
CA THR A 90 -0.61 11.81 3.43
C THR A 90 -0.42 10.81 2.33
N GLY A 91 -1.14 9.68 2.35
CA GLY A 91 -0.92 8.58 1.42
C GLY A 91 0.30 7.72 1.77
N ALA A 92 0.97 7.99 2.89
CA ALA A 92 2.18 7.25 3.27
C ALA A 92 1.86 5.77 3.54
N MET A 93 2.68 4.88 2.98
CA MET A 93 2.56 3.44 3.21
C MET A 93 2.80 3.12 4.69
N PHE A 94 1.88 2.36 5.27
CA PHE A 94 1.97 1.94 6.66
C PHE A 94 2.76 0.64 6.79
N HIS A 95 3.56 0.53 7.85
CA HIS A 95 4.29 -0.68 8.20
C HIS A 95 4.02 -1.01 9.67
N GLY A 96 3.88 -2.28 9.98
CA GLY A 96 3.70 -2.72 11.35
C GLY A 96 2.30 -3.20 11.65
N ASP A 97 2.01 -3.33 12.94
CA ASP A 97 0.73 -3.85 13.42
C ASP A 97 -0.28 -2.72 13.61
N THR A 98 -1.51 -2.98 13.19
CA THR A 98 -2.58 -2.01 13.36
C THR A 98 -3.93 -2.71 13.40
N TYR A 99 -4.93 -2.02 13.96
CA TYR A 99 -6.30 -2.48 13.97
C TYR A 99 -7.05 -1.86 12.79
N VAL A 100 -7.66 -2.70 11.96
CA VAL A 100 -8.51 -2.24 10.86
C VAL A 100 -9.95 -2.70 11.10
N ARG A 101 -10.90 -1.93 10.58
CA ARG A 101 -12.33 -2.19 10.84
C ARG A 101 -12.96 -3.14 9.84
N SER A 102 -12.29 -3.44 8.75
CA SER A 102 -12.81 -4.37 7.76
C SER A 102 -12.98 -5.78 8.34
N ASN A 103 -13.90 -6.54 7.75
CA ASN A 103 -14.23 -7.89 8.20
C ASN A 103 -14.61 -7.98 9.69
N GLY A 104 -15.32 -6.95 10.19
CA GLY A 104 -15.79 -6.94 11.58
C GLY A 104 -14.76 -6.47 12.59
N GLY A 105 -13.64 -5.95 12.14
CA GLY A 105 -12.55 -5.48 13.00
C GLY A 105 -11.54 -6.57 13.29
N LYS A 106 -10.27 -6.23 13.12
CA LYS A 106 -9.18 -7.22 13.31
C LYS A 106 -7.85 -6.52 13.45
N TRP A 107 -6.93 -7.16 14.19
CA TRP A 107 -5.54 -6.78 14.18
C TRP A 107 -4.85 -7.44 13.00
N VAL A 108 -4.06 -6.67 12.26
CA VAL A 108 -3.31 -7.15 11.11
C VAL A 108 -1.89 -6.62 11.19
N ARG A 109 -1.02 -7.18 10.36
CA ARG A 109 0.37 -6.73 10.23
C ARG A 109 0.65 -6.40 8.79
N TYR A 110 1.23 -5.23 8.57
CA TYR A 110 1.81 -4.86 7.29
C TYR A 110 3.32 -5.01 7.41
N ASP A 111 3.91 -5.79 6.52
CA ASP A 111 5.32 -6.17 6.59
C ASP A 111 6.21 -4.94 6.85
N PHE A 112 7.15 -5.09 7.77
CA PHE A 112 8.00 -3.98 8.20
C PHE A 112 8.94 -3.47 7.10
N SER A 113 9.17 -4.28 6.06
CA SER A 113 10.01 -3.88 4.92
C SER A 113 9.18 -3.53 3.69
N THR A 114 8.23 -4.39 3.31
CA THR A 114 7.50 -4.25 2.05
C THR A 114 6.18 -3.49 2.17
N GLY A 115 5.61 -3.43 3.37
CA GLY A 115 4.28 -2.87 3.60
C GLY A 115 3.13 -3.80 3.22
N LYS A 116 3.43 -4.96 2.65
CA LYS A 116 2.39 -5.92 2.24
C LYS A 116 1.77 -6.59 3.46
N MET A 117 0.44 -6.77 3.45
CA MET A 117 -0.24 -7.46 4.55
C MET A 117 0.32 -8.86 4.72
N VAL A 118 0.68 -9.20 5.96
CA VAL A 118 1.21 -10.51 6.33
C VAL A 118 0.05 -11.50 6.47
N LYS A 119 0.26 -12.71 5.96
CA LYS A 119 -0.67 -13.83 6.09
C LYS A 119 0.10 -15.09 6.44
N GLY A 120 -0.50 -15.94 7.28
CA GLY A 120 0.16 -17.14 7.71
C GLY A 120 1.14 -16.90 8.84
N LEU A 121 2.13 -17.79 8.93
CA LEU A 121 3.11 -17.78 10.00
C LEU A 121 4.15 -16.67 9.76
N ASP A 122 4.42 -15.88 10.80
CA ASP A 122 5.40 -14.80 10.71
C ASP A 122 6.20 -14.69 12.00
N ARG A 123 7.49 -14.41 11.87
CA ARG A 123 8.35 -14.22 13.02
C ARG A 123 8.82 -12.77 13.11
N HIS A 124 8.62 -12.19 14.30
CA HIS A 124 9.02 -10.81 14.55
C HIS A 124 9.45 -10.66 16.00
N ASP A 125 10.55 -9.93 16.25
CA ASP A 125 11.09 -9.71 17.60
C ASP A 125 11.27 -11.03 18.37
N ASN A 126 11.82 -12.04 17.71
CA ASN A 126 12.09 -13.37 18.27
C ASN A 126 10.83 -14.12 18.74
N SER A 127 9.66 -13.71 18.27
CA SER A 127 8.40 -14.36 18.59
C SER A 127 7.66 -14.74 17.32
N TRP A 128 6.90 -15.84 17.39
CA TRP A 128 6.06 -16.26 16.29
C TRP A 128 4.67 -15.66 16.43
N TYR A 129 4.05 -15.38 15.28
CA TYR A 129 2.68 -14.90 15.16
C TYR A 129 2.00 -15.67 14.03
N TYR A 130 0.70 -15.75 14.07
CA TYR A 130 -0.05 -16.38 13.00
C TYR A 130 -1.17 -15.47 12.55
N PHE A 131 -1.26 -15.26 11.23
CA PHE A 131 -2.28 -14.40 10.63
C PHE A 131 -3.13 -15.24 9.68
N ASP A 132 -4.45 -15.04 9.75
CA ASP A 132 -5.39 -15.77 8.90
C ASP A 132 -4.98 -15.63 7.43
N LYS A 133 -4.96 -16.75 6.72
CA LYS A 133 -4.47 -16.78 5.33
C LYS A 133 -5.41 -16.08 4.35
N THR A 134 -6.66 -15.87 4.73
CA THR A 134 -7.63 -15.16 3.90
C THR A 134 -7.75 -13.70 4.29
N THR A 135 -7.96 -13.42 5.57
CA THR A 135 -8.27 -12.07 6.05
C THR A 135 -7.08 -11.30 6.59
N GLY A 136 -5.99 -11.98 6.94
CA GLY A 136 -4.85 -11.36 7.61
C GLY A 136 -5.05 -11.12 9.10
N ALA A 137 -6.18 -11.56 9.66
CA ALA A 137 -6.47 -11.34 11.08
C ALA A 137 -5.46 -12.08 11.97
N MET A 138 -4.87 -11.36 12.94
CA MET A 138 -3.96 -11.96 13.92
C MET A 138 -4.71 -13.00 14.74
N GLN A 139 -4.17 -14.22 14.78
CA GLN A 139 -4.78 -15.33 15.51
C GLN A 139 -4.26 -15.38 16.93
N LYS A 140 -5.15 -15.66 17.88
CA LYS A 140 -4.84 -15.71 19.31
C LYS A 140 -5.48 -16.95 19.91
N GLY A 141 -4.92 -17.42 21.02
CA GLY A 141 -5.38 -18.64 21.66
C GLY A 141 -4.79 -19.87 21.00
N ARG A 142 -5.54 -20.97 21.04
CA ARG A 142 -5.10 -22.24 20.47
C ARG A 142 -5.38 -22.24 18.96
N VAL A 143 -4.32 -22.32 18.17
CA VAL A 143 -4.39 -22.22 16.70
C VAL A 143 -3.70 -23.42 16.06
N TRP A 144 -4.34 -24.01 15.06
CA TRP A 144 -3.70 -25.02 14.24
C TRP A 144 -2.75 -24.33 13.25
N VAL A 145 -1.47 -24.71 13.29
CA VAL A 145 -0.43 -24.15 12.43
C VAL A 145 -0.04 -25.21 11.41
N PRO A 146 -0.54 -25.12 10.15
CA PRO A 146 -0.24 -26.13 9.14
C PRO A 146 1.24 -26.29 8.86
N GLU A 147 2.01 -25.21 8.90
CA GLU A 147 3.45 -25.22 8.67
C GLU A 147 4.18 -26.10 9.68
N TRP A 148 3.66 -26.24 10.90
CA TRP A 148 4.22 -27.08 11.96
C TRP A 148 3.48 -28.40 12.11
N ASN A 149 2.36 -28.57 11.41
CA ASN A 149 1.49 -29.72 11.55
C ASN A 149 1.13 -29.98 13.01
N ASN A 150 0.80 -28.91 13.74
CA ASN A 150 0.55 -28.99 15.18
C ASN A 150 -0.25 -27.80 15.65
N TRP A 151 -0.87 -27.96 16.84
CA TRP A 151 -1.51 -26.87 17.55
C TRP A 151 -0.45 -26.05 18.30
N HIS A 152 -0.68 -24.74 18.38
CA HIS A 152 0.18 -23.85 19.13
C HIS A 152 -0.65 -22.79 19.82
N TRP A 153 -0.18 -22.35 20.98
CA TRP A 153 -0.85 -21.31 21.75
C TRP A 153 -0.23 -19.95 21.44
N PHE A 154 -1.07 -19.02 21.00
CA PHE A 154 -0.68 -17.63 20.80
C PHE A 154 -1.34 -16.79 21.89
N ASP A 155 -0.55 -15.94 22.53
CA ASP A 155 -1.02 -15.14 23.68
C ASP A 155 -2.32 -14.41 23.32
N SER A 156 -3.29 -14.47 24.23
CA SER A 156 -4.62 -13.90 23.98
C SER A 156 -4.64 -12.38 23.94
N THR A 157 -3.58 -11.76 24.44
CA THR A 157 -3.44 -10.29 24.41
C THR A 157 -2.53 -9.83 23.30
N THR A 158 -1.32 -10.40 23.22
CA THR A 158 -0.28 -9.94 22.30
C THR A 158 -0.22 -10.70 20.98
N GLY A 159 -0.75 -11.91 20.93
CA GLY A 159 -0.62 -12.79 19.78
C GLY A 159 0.70 -13.52 19.68
N ARG A 160 1.61 -13.33 20.64
CA ARG A 160 2.91 -14.02 20.63
C ARG A 160 2.77 -15.51 20.87
N GLY A 161 3.50 -16.29 20.07
CA GLY A 161 3.48 -17.73 20.19
C GLY A 161 4.79 -18.36 20.60
#